data_e7f729d78b5c59a9939b59fb23c47ceb
#
_entry.id   e7f729d78b5c59a9939b59fb23c47ceb
#
_cell.length_a   1.000
_cell.length_b   1.000
_cell.length_c   1.000
_cell.angle_alpha   90.00
_cell.angle_beta   90.00
_cell.angle_gamma   90.00
#
_symmetry.space_group_name_H-M   'P 1'
#
loop_
_entity.id
_entity.type
_entity.pdbx_description
1 polymer ?
#
loop_
_entity_poly.entity_id
_entity_poly.type
_entity_poly.pdbx_seq_one_letter_code
_entity_poly.pdbx_strand_id
1 'polypeptide(L)'
;MQDKRPICAIATAPGQGAIGVVRVSAPEPDIITALAADILGPERRLVARKAAYGPFLAADAQPIDYGLALWFPAPHSYTGEHILELQGHGGPVVQQILLRRVLQVGAAFGIRLAEPGEFTERAFLNDKLDLVQAEAVADLIEASTEQAARSATRSLQGVFSRQIDDLAEQLLTLRMLVEATLDFPEEEIDFLQKADAAGRLARIDDTLRRLFDTAQSGARLRQGLNVVLTGAPNVGKSSLLNALAGAEVAIVTPIAGTTRDRVIEQISIEGVPINLIDTAGLRDTDDPVEKIGIQRTWAEIEKADVVVHLRAADELARDDGNQVSDGTGQGNGKKAVPAIIPADAGTGSSPEQRSGQGQTGSAPLDISRLEAAIEARVPASARRLTVINKIDLVQGEGQLASGMSDGLSQAQSSSSEILRLSARTGQGIEAFRRKLLDIAGFQPGQEGVFIARERHLHALSEALTHLQNAHQHVSLGDQALDLFAEELRLAHQALGRITGAVTADDLLGVIFSRFCIGK
;
A
#
# COMPACT_ATOMS: atom_id res chain seq x y z
N MET A 1 -23.61 8.13 19.30
CA MET A 1 -24.75 8.74 18.54
C MET A 1 -24.16 9.38 17.29
N GLN A 2 -24.52 8.88 16.12
CA GLN A 2 -24.02 9.42 14.85
C GLN A 2 -24.49 10.85 14.64
N ASP A 3 -23.57 11.71 14.19
CA ASP A 3 -23.88 13.08 13.80
C ASP A 3 -24.62 13.10 12.45
N LYS A 4 -25.93 13.23 12.48
CA LYS A 4 -26.79 13.27 11.29
C LYS A 4 -26.92 14.68 10.66
N ARG A 5 -26.13 15.67 11.12
CA ARG A 5 -26.14 16.99 10.52
C ARG A 5 -25.73 16.92 9.05
N PRO A 6 -26.32 17.79 8.20
CA PRO A 6 -25.91 17.87 6.80
C PRO A 6 -24.43 18.24 6.69
N ILE A 7 -23.77 17.70 5.68
CA ILE A 7 -22.34 17.93 5.43
C ILE A 7 -22.09 18.49 4.02
N CYS A 8 -20.99 19.22 3.87
CA CYS A 8 -20.54 19.67 2.55
C CYS A 8 -19.01 19.63 2.44
N ALA A 9 -18.52 19.45 1.21
CA ALA A 9 -17.09 19.50 0.91
C ALA A 9 -16.84 19.80 -0.58
N ILE A 10 -15.60 20.21 -0.89
CA ILE A 10 -15.07 20.15 -2.25
C ILE A 10 -14.74 18.67 -2.54
N ALA A 11 -15.39 18.09 -3.54
CA ALA A 11 -15.27 16.67 -3.88
C ALA A 11 -14.22 16.39 -4.97
N THR A 12 -13.65 17.41 -5.61
CA THR A 12 -12.57 17.29 -6.59
C THR A 12 -11.21 17.41 -5.92
N ALA A 13 -10.18 16.79 -6.52
CA ALA A 13 -8.82 16.86 -6.03
C ALA A 13 -8.33 18.31 -5.89
N PRO A 14 -7.49 18.64 -4.89
CA PRO A 14 -6.93 19.97 -4.71
C PRO A 14 -6.03 20.33 -5.90
N GLY A 15 -6.05 21.63 -6.28
CA GLY A 15 -5.23 22.15 -7.37
C GLY A 15 -6.06 22.91 -8.41
N GLN A 16 -5.46 23.23 -9.56
CA GLN A 16 -6.14 23.86 -10.69
C GLN A 16 -6.66 22.79 -11.64
N GLY A 17 -7.97 22.79 -11.87
CA GLY A 17 -8.65 21.89 -12.79
C GLY A 17 -9.65 22.63 -13.65
N ALA A 18 -10.11 22.02 -14.73
CA ALA A 18 -11.17 22.59 -15.57
C ALA A 18 -12.52 22.61 -14.84
N ILE A 19 -12.80 21.59 -14.04
CA ILE A 19 -14.07 21.41 -13.31
C ILE A 19 -13.78 21.25 -11.82
N GLY A 20 -14.60 21.90 -10.98
CA GLY A 20 -14.63 21.74 -9.54
C GLY A 20 -16.03 21.38 -9.06
N VAL A 21 -16.13 20.51 -8.08
CA VAL A 21 -17.41 20.04 -7.53
C VAL A 21 -17.48 20.33 -6.04
N VAL A 22 -18.49 21.08 -5.63
CA VAL A 22 -18.91 21.19 -4.22
C VAL A 22 -20.09 20.26 -4.04
N ARG A 23 -19.98 19.32 -3.08
CA ARG A 23 -20.99 18.31 -2.76
C ARG A 23 -21.58 18.58 -1.40
N VAL A 24 -22.89 18.40 -1.28
CA VAL A 24 -23.65 18.45 -0.04
C VAL A 24 -24.39 17.13 0.12
N SER A 25 -24.40 16.54 1.33
CA SER A 25 -25.28 15.44 1.70
C SER A 25 -26.17 15.86 2.87
N ALA A 26 -27.46 15.63 2.73
CA ALA A 26 -28.46 16.06 3.70
C ALA A 26 -29.54 14.98 3.91
N PRO A 27 -29.99 14.73 5.15
CA PRO A 27 -31.01 13.72 5.42
C PRO A 27 -32.39 14.12 4.87
N GLU A 28 -32.68 15.41 4.74
CA GLU A 28 -34.00 15.92 4.37
C GLU A 28 -33.96 16.67 3.02
N PRO A 29 -34.98 16.51 2.15
CA PRO A 29 -35.05 17.16 0.85
C PRO A 29 -35.20 18.69 0.93
N ASP A 30 -35.81 19.20 2.00
CA ASP A 30 -36.07 20.62 2.19
C ASP A 30 -34.76 21.43 2.30
N ILE A 31 -33.72 20.84 2.85
CA ILE A 31 -32.39 21.42 2.94
C ILE A 31 -31.81 21.66 1.53
N ILE A 32 -31.91 20.66 0.66
CA ILE A 32 -31.46 20.78 -0.74
C ILE A 32 -32.26 21.83 -1.49
N THR A 33 -33.59 21.88 -1.24
CA THR A 33 -34.48 22.85 -1.89
C THR A 33 -34.15 24.27 -1.45
N ALA A 34 -33.87 24.49 -0.16
CA ALA A 34 -33.49 25.82 0.36
C ALA A 34 -32.12 26.26 -0.20
N LEU A 35 -31.12 25.36 -0.21
CA LEU A 35 -29.82 25.66 -0.82
C LEU A 35 -29.95 26.01 -2.30
N ALA A 36 -30.77 25.26 -3.03
CA ALA A 36 -31.01 25.53 -4.45
C ALA A 36 -31.65 26.88 -4.68
N ALA A 37 -32.66 27.25 -3.90
CA ALA A 37 -33.36 28.54 -4.03
C ALA A 37 -32.41 29.74 -3.83
N ASP A 38 -31.51 29.65 -2.84
CA ASP A 38 -30.58 30.74 -2.52
C ASP A 38 -29.35 30.80 -3.44
N ILE A 39 -28.85 29.62 -3.88
CA ILE A 39 -27.61 29.55 -4.67
C ILE A 39 -27.90 29.63 -6.18
N LEU A 40 -29.01 29.05 -6.65
CA LEU A 40 -29.35 29.02 -8.08
C LEU A 40 -30.36 30.11 -8.48
N GLY A 41 -31.00 30.72 -7.48
CA GLY A 41 -32.10 31.69 -7.66
C GLY A 41 -33.47 31.01 -7.63
N PRO A 42 -34.53 31.78 -7.22
CA PRO A 42 -35.86 31.24 -6.90
C PRO A 42 -36.61 30.66 -8.12
N GLU A 43 -36.27 31.09 -9.32
CA GLU A 43 -36.94 30.62 -10.54
C GLU A 43 -36.43 29.24 -11.02
N ARG A 44 -35.31 28.75 -10.49
CA ARG A 44 -34.70 27.49 -10.90
C ARG A 44 -35.12 26.36 -10.01
N ARG A 45 -35.99 25.50 -10.53
CA ARG A 45 -36.33 24.23 -9.87
C ARG A 45 -35.35 23.15 -10.27
N LEU A 46 -34.71 22.55 -9.30
CA LEU A 46 -33.96 21.31 -9.50
C LEU A 46 -34.93 20.15 -9.79
N VAL A 47 -34.67 19.46 -10.88
CA VAL A 47 -35.35 18.19 -11.19
C VAL A 47 -34.37 17.07 -10.87
N ALA A 48 -34.85 16.07 -10.14
CA ALA A 48 -34.03 14.92 -9.77
C ALA A 48 -33.28 14.33 -10.98
N ARG A 49 -31.94 14.23 -10.84
CA ARG A 49 -31.04 13.65 -11.84
C ARG A 49 -31.00 14.37 -13.20
N LYS A 50 -31.47 15.62 -13.27
CA LYS A 50 -31.31 16.47 -14.43
C LYS A 50 -30.34 17.59 -14.10
N ALA A 51 -29.38 17.82 -14.99
CA ALA A 51 -28.45 18.92 -14.87
C ALA A 51 -29.17 20.26 -15.14
N ALA A 52 -29.04 21.21 -14.23
CA ALA A 52 -29.53 22.56 -14.35
C ALA A 52 -28.34 23.51 -14.52
N TYR A 53 -28.17 24.07 -15.72
CA TYR A 53 -27.11 25.06 -16.03
C TYR A 53 -27.49 26.47 -15.58
N GLY A 54 -26.53 27.18 -14.98
CA GLY A 54 -26.68 28.61 -14.72
C GLY A 54 -25.74 29.19 -13.66
N PRO A 55 -25.92 30.46 -13.23
CA PRO A 55 -25.10 31.08 -12.22
C PRO A 55 -25.29 30.43 -10.85
N PHE A 56 -24.20 30.39 -10.10
CA PHE A 56 -24.19 30.22 -8.65
C PHE A 56 -24.08 31.59 -8.01
N LEU A 57 -25.05 31.96 -7.17
CA LEU A 57 -25.23 33.31 -6.67
C LEU A 57 -24.61 33.52 -5.30
N ALA A 58 -23.88 34.61 -5.13
CA ALA A 58 -23.46 35.15 -3.85
C ALA A 58 -24.65 35.74 -3.06
N ALA A 59 -24.40 36.21 -1.84
CA ALA A 59 -25.44 36.79 -0.97
C ALA A 59 -26.04 38.09 -1.53
N ASP A 60 -25.28 38.83 -2.34
CA ASP A 60 -25.70 40.04 -3.04
C ASP A 60 -26.30 39.78 -4.43
N ALA A 61 -26.65 38.50 -4.70
CA ALA A 61 -27.17 38.05 -5.99
C ALA A 61 -26.20 38.17 -7.18
N GLN A 62 -24.93 38.53 -6.95
CA GLN A 62 -23.93 38.50 -8.02
C GLN A 62 -23.48 37.06 -8.32
N PRO A 63 -23.19 36.74 -9.59
CA PRO A 63 -22.67 35.43 -9.93
C PRO A 63 -21.28 35.18 -9.32
N ILE A 64 -21.12 34.08 -8.58
CA ILE A 64 -19.83 33.55 -8.16
C ILE A 64 -19.18 32.84 -9.35
N ASP A 65 -19.96 32.00 -10.05
CA ASP A 65 -19.54 31.18 -11.16
C ASP A 65 -20.76 30.74 -11.98
N TYR A 66 -20.52 30.10 -13.13
CA TYR A 66 -21.55 29.47 -13.97
C TYR A 66 -21.24 27.98 -14.09
N GLY A 67 -22.26 27.13 -13.85
CA GLY A 67 -22.04 25.71 -13.84
C GLY A 67 -23.31 24.89 -13.86
N LEU A 68 -23.17 23.61 -13.52
CA LEU A 68 -24.25 22.62 -13.45
C LEU A 68 -24.58 22.33 -12.00
N ALA A 69 -25.87 22.32 -11.66
CA ALA A 69 -26.36 21.79 -10.41
C ALA A 69 -27.10 20.47 -10.65
N LEU A 70 -26.79 19.45 -9.83
CA LEU A 70 -27.43 18.14 -9.89
C LEU A 70 -27.96 17.76 -8.51
N TRP A 71 -29.18 17.25 -8.47
CA TRP A 71 -29.81 16.70 -7.27
C TRP A 71 -30.03 15.20 -7.41
N PHE A 72 -29.53 14.46 -6.45
CA PHE A 72 -29.72 13.00 -6.31
C PHE A 72 -30.57 12.75 -5.05
N PRO A 73 -31.86 12.44 -5.21
CA PRO A 73 -32.73 12.18 -4.05
C PRO A 73 -32.40 10.86 -3.39
N ALA A 74 -32.58 10.82 -2.04
CA ALA A 74 -32.57 9.60 -1.25
C ALA A 74 -33.62 8.59 -1.77
N PRO A 75 -33.42 7.28 -1.62
CA PRO A 75 -32.20 6.58 -1.19
C PRO A 75 -31.20 6.33 -2.33
N HIS A 76 -31.49 6.85 -3.53
CA HIS A 76 -30.75 6.52 -4.77
C HIS A 76 -29.65 7.56 -5.04
N SER A 77 -28.79 7.80 -4.08
CA SER A 77 -27.60 8.64 -4.13
C SER A 77 -26.37 7.89 -3.64
N TYR A 78 -25.22 8.54 -3.61
CA TYR A 78 -23.98 7.93 -3.13
C TYR A 78 -24.04 7.59 -1.62
N THR A 79 -24.47 8.56 -0.79
CA THR A 79 -24.58 8.37 0.67
C THR A 79 -25.88 7.69 1.12
N GLY A 80 -26.84 7.49 0.22
CA GLY A 80 -28.20 7.10 0.59
C GLY A 80 -29.07 8.25 1.06
N GLU A 81 -28.50 9.45 1.32
CA GLU A 81 -29.19 10.70 1.66
C GLU A 81 -29.47 11.53 0.41
N HIS A 82 -30.08 12.73 0.56
CA HIS A 82 -30.22 13.67 -0.53
C HIS A 82 -28.88 14.35 -0.82
N ILE A 83 -28.40 14.28 -2.08
CA ILE A 83 -27.13 14.90 -2.50
C ILE A 83 -27.39 16.04 -3.49
N LEU A 84 -26.76 17.18 -3.23
CA LEU A 84 -26.60 18.28 -4.20
C LEU A 84 -25.15 18.38 -4.64
N GLU A 85 -24.91 18.38 -5.93
CA GLU A 85 -23.63 18.71 -6.53
C GLU A 85 -23.71 20.01 -7.30
N LEU A 86 -22.78 20.92 -7.01
CA LEU A 86 -22.56 22.18 -7.71
C LEU A 86 -21.25 22.06 -8.46
N GLN A 87 -21.33 21.91 -9.78
CA GLN A 87 -20.19 21.67 -10.67
C GLN A 87 -19.88 22.96 -11.45
N GLY A 88 -18.83 23.66 -11.04
CA GLY A 88 -18.35 24.89 -11.64
C GLY A 88 -16.92 24.76 -12.15
N HIS A 89 -16.22 25.90 -12.30
CA HIS A 89 -14.81 25.90 -12.67
C HIS A 89 -13.91 25.43 -11.51
N GLY A 90 -12.85 24.68 -11.85
CA GLY A 90 -11.95 24.02 -10.89
C GLY A 90 -10.87 24.92 -10.28
N GLY A 91 -11.07 26.25 -10.29
CA GLY A 91 -10.16 27.17 -9.61
C GLY A 91 -10.32 27.08 -8.09
N PRO A 92 -9.22 26.95 -7.31
CA PRO A 92 -9.32 26.76 -5.84
C PRO A 92 -10.06 27.90 -5.14
N VAL A 93 -9.89 29.13 -5.60
CA VAL A 93 -10.56 30.32 -5.02
C VAL A 93 -12.07 30.28 -5.29
N VAL A 94 -12.48 29.92 -6.50
CA VAL A 94 -13.91 29.83 -6.89
C VAL A 94 -14.60 28.76 -6.05
N GLN A 95 -13.99 27.59 -5.92
CA GLN A 95 -14.53 26.49 -5.11
C GLN A 95 -14.65 26.88 -3.63
N GLN A 96 -13.67 27.60 -3.08
CA GLN A 96 -13.73 28.08 -1.69
C GLN A 96 -14.84 29.11 -1.47
N ILE A 97 -15.08 30.01 -2.44
CA ILE A 97 -16.18 30.98 -2.37
C ILE A 97 -17.52 30.24 -2.41
N LEU A 98 -17.68 29.28 -3.32
CA LEU A 98 -18.89 28.48 -3.45
C LEU A 98 -19.16 27.63 -2.20
N LEU A 99 -18.13 26.95 -1.66
CA LEU A 99 -18.24 26.20 -0.42
C LEU A 99 -18.66 27.07 0.77
N ARG A 100 -18.05 28.26 0.89
CA ARG A 100 -18.43 29.24 1.92
C ARG A 100 -19.89 29.70 1.77
N ARG A 101 -20.36 29.86 0.53
CA ARG A 101 -21.76 30.24 0.25
C ARG A 101 -22.71 29.10 0.68
N VAL A 102 -22.37 27.85 0.41
CA VAL A 102 -23.14 26.68 0.88
C VAL A 102 -23.22 26.65 2.40
N LEU A 103 -22.11 26.85 3.10
CA LEU A 103 -22.08 26.91 4.57
C LEU A 103 -22.90 28.07 5.13
N GLN A 104 -22.85 29.24 4.48
CA GLN A 104 -23.61 30.43 4.88
C GLN A 104 -25.12 30.19 4.78
N VAL A 105 -25.61 29.69 3.66
CA VAL A 105 -27.02 29.36 3.44
C VAL A 105 -27.44 28.21 4.36
N GLY A 106 -26.58 27.20 4.47
CA GLY A 106 -26.85 26.00 5.25
C GLY A 106 -26.74 26.15 6.76
N ALA A 107 -26.29 27.32 7.26
CA ALA A 107 -26.13 27.55 8.70
C ALA A 107 -27.42 27.34 9.49
N ALA A 108 -28.58 27.73 8.92
CA ALA A 108 -29.89 27.51 9.54
C ALA A 108 -30.26 26.02 9.73
N PHE A 109 -29.66 25.15 8.95
CA PHE A 109 -29.85 23.70 8.99
C PHE A 109 -28.71 22.95 9.69
N GLY A 110 -27.73 23.70 10.23
CA GLY A 110 -26.55 23.13 10.88
C GLY A 110 -25.58 22.44 9.94
N ILE A 111 -25.53 22.83 8.65
CA ILE A 111 -24.54 22.28 7.69
C ILE A 111 -23.13 22.59 8.18
N ARG A 112 -22.27 21.58 8.16
CA ARG A 112 -20.85 21.67 8.48
C ARG A 112 -19.96 21.11 7.39
N LEU A 113 -18.67 21.36 7.51
CA LEU A 113 -17.68 20.65 6.66
C LEU A 113 -17.70 19.16 6.99
N ALA A 114 -17.57 18.36 5.95
CA ALA A 114 -17.40 16.93 6.08
C ALA A 114 -16.01 16.60 6.64
N GLU A 115 -15.94 15.57 7.45
CA GLU A 115 -14.70 14.94 7.87
C GLU A 115 -14.12 14.06 6.75
N PRO A 116 -12.83 13.66 6.82
CA PRO A 116 -12.26 12.72 5.89
C PRO A 116 -13.09 11.44 5.81
N GLY A 117 -13.45 11.00 4.59
CA GLY A 117 -14.22 9.77 4.35
C GLY A 117 -15.70 9.81 4.72
N GLU A 118 -16.24 10.90 5.28
CA GLU A 118 -17.58 10.92 5.86
C GLU A 118 -18.70 10.63 4.86
N PHE A 119 -18.56 11.02 3.60
CA PHE A 119 -19.55 10.64 2.57
C PHE A 119 -19.60 9.12 2.35
N THR A 120 -18.44 8.46 2.34
CA THR A 120 -18.34 7.00 2.17
C THR A 120 -18.77 6.28 3.45
N GLU A 121 -18.46 6.81 4.63
CA GLU A 121 -18.95 6.31 5.91
C GLU A 121 -20.49 6.33 5.95
N ARG A 122 -21.13 7.43 5.54
CA ARG A 122 -22.60 7.50 5.43
C ARG A 122 -23.15 6.51 4.42
N ALA A 123 -22.45 6.28 3.31
CA ALA A 123 -22.84 5.25 2.35
C ALA A 123 -22.83 3.84 2.98
N PHE A 124 -21.81 3.52 3.77
CA PHE A 124 -21.74 2.28 4.53
C PHE A 124 -22.87 2.18 5.57
N LEU A 125 -23.08 3.23 6.37
CA LEU A 125 -24.10 3.27 7.44
C LEU A 125 -25.55 3.23 6.92
N ASN A 126 -25.76 3.61 5.66
CA ASN A 126 -27.03 3.56 4.95
C ASN A 126 -27.14 2.35 4.01
N ASP A 127 -26.34 1.30 4.23
CA ASP A 127 -26.36 0.03 3.49
C ASP A 127 -26.22 0.21 1.95
N LYS A 128 -25.51 1.26 1.51
CA LYS A 128 -25.20 1.48 0.09
C LYS A 128 -23.97 0.73 -0.35
N LEU A 129 -23.02 0.58 0.56
CA LEU A 129 -21.75 -0.11 0.40
C LEU A 129 -21.49 -0.94 1.64
N ASP A 130 -20.90 -2.12 1.49
CA ASP A 130 -20.26 -2.80 2.60
C ASP A 130 -18.86 -2.20 2.87
N LEU A 131 -18.19 -2.66 3.93
CA LEU A 131 -16.90 -2.08 4.33
C LEU A 131 -15.79 -2.35 3.30
N VAL A 132 -15.81 -3.49 2.62
CA VAL A 132 -14.85 -3.81 1.53
C VAL A 132 -15.07 -2.90 0.34
N GLN A 133 -16.33 -2.68 -0.06
CA GLN A 133 -16.69 -1.78 -1.14
C GLN A 133 -16.33 -0.32 -0.81
N ALA A 134 -16.57 0.10 0.44
CA ALA A 134 -16.15 1.41 0.92
C ALA A 134 -14.64 1.61 0.78
N GLU A 135 -13.84 0.66 1.25
CA GLU A 135 -12.38 0.68 1.10
C GLU A 135 -11.92 0.66 -0.36
N ALA A 136 -12.64 -0.07 -1.23
CA ALA A 136 -12.33 -0.17 -2.65
C ALA A 136 -12.49 1.18 -3.38
N VAL A 137 -13.32 2.10 -2.88
CA VAL A 137 -13.41 3.48 -3.41
C VAL A 137 -12.08 4.20 -3.26
N ALA A 138 -11.44 4.12 -2.09
CA ALA A 138 -10.13 4.71 -1.86
C ALA A 138 -9.05 4.04 -2.71
N ASP A 139 -9.05 2.69 -2.74
CA ASP A 139 -8.07 1.91 -3.49
C ASP A 139 -8.14 2.20 -5.00
N LEU A 140 -9.34 2.45 -5.55
CA LEU A 140 -9.52 2.82 -6.95
C LEU A 140 -8.93 4.20 -7.28
N ILE A 141 -9.02 5.15 -6.34
CA ILE A 141 -8.47 6.49 -6.50
C ILE A 141 -6.95 6.49 -6.39
N GLU A 142 -6.41 5.67 -5.49
CA GLU A 142 -4.97 5.54 -5.24
C GLU A 142 -4.27 4.61 -6.23
N ALA A 143 -5.01 3.89 -7.06
CA ALA A 143 -4.47 2.90 -7.98
C ALA A 143 -3.44 3.52 -8.94
N SER A 144 -2.22 3.02 -8.90
CA SER A 144 -1.10 3.47 -9.73
C SER A 144 -0.89 2.62 -11.00
N THR A 145 -1.58 1.47 -11.10
CA THR A 145 -1.50 0.57 -12.25
C THR A 145 -2.88 0.18 -12.75
N GLU A 146 -2.99 -0.19 -14.02
CA GLU A 146 -4.25 -0.65 -14.61
C GLU A 146 -4.79 -1.89 -13.88
N GLN A 147 -3.92 -2.82 -13.51
CA GLN A 147 -4.31 -4.04 -12.80
C GLN A 147 -4.84 -3.73 -11.40
N ALA A 148 -4.22 -2.80 -10.66
CA ALA A 148 -4.72 -2.33 -9.36
C ALA A 148 -6.10 -1.68 -9.51
N ALA A 149 -6.29 -0.80 -10.51
CA ALA A 149 -7.59 -0.16 -10.76
C ALA A 149 -8.69 -1.17 -11.12
N ARG A 150 -8.38 -2.17 -11.97
CA ARG A 150 -9.32 -3.25 -12.32
C ARG A 150 -9.69 -4.10 -11.10
N SER A 151 -8.70 -4.43 -10.25
CA SER A 151 -8.94 -5.21 -9.03
C SER A 151 -9.74 -4.42 -7.99
N ALA A 152 -9.48 -3.10 -7.83
CA ALA A 152 -10.29 -2.21 -6.99
C ALA A 152 -11.75 -2.13 -7.51
N THR A 153 -11.94 -2.04 -8.82
CA THR A 153 -13.28 -2.03 -9.42
C THR A 153 -14.03 -3.34 -9.12
N ARG A 154 -13.38 -4.50 -9.16
CA ARG A 154 -13.99 -5.78 -8.79
C ARG A 154 -14.38 -5.82 -7.32
N SER A 155 -13.53 -5.32 -6.42
CA SER A 155 -13.87 -5.19 -4.99
C SER A 155 -15.06 -4.26 -4.80
N LEU A 156 -15.11 -3.12 -5.51
CA LEU A 156 -16.25 -2.20 -5.47
C LEU A 156 -17.55 -2.83 -6.00
N GLN A 157 -17.46 -3.74 -6.96
CA GLN A 157 -18.61 -4.53 -7.44
C GLN A 157 -19.06 -5.62 -6.46
N GLY A 158 -18.39 -5.76 -5.31
CA GLY A 158 -18.73 -6.71 -4.26
C GLY A 158 -18.36 -8.17 -4.57
N VAL A 159 -17.38 -8.41 -5.45
CA VAL A 159 -16.96 -9.79 -5.78
C VAL A 159 -16.39 -10.48 -4.54
N PHE A 160 -15.53 -9.80 -3.79
CA PHE A 160 -14.96 -10.33 -2.57
C PHE A 160 -15.99 -10.48 -1.46
N SER A 161 -16.82 -9.45 -1.25
CA SER A 161 -17.87 -9.45 -0.24
C SER A 161 -18.81 -10.65 -0.41
N ARG A 162 -19.29 -10.91 -1.63
CA ARG A 162 -20.17 -12.09 -1.89
C ARG A 162 -19.49 -13.41 -1.53
N GLN A 163 -18.19 -13.58 -1.80
CA GLN A 163 -17.47 -14.80 -1.42
C GLN A 163 -17.35 -14.97 0.10
N ILE A 164 -17.17 -13.86 0.82
CA ILE A 164 -17.18 -13.86 2.29
C ILE A 164 -18.57 -14.20 2.83
N ASP A 165 -19.61 -13.58 2.28
CA ASP A 165 -21.00 -13.80 2.72
C ASP A 165 -21.44 -15.24 2.45
N ASP A 166 -21.10 -15.82 1.29
CA ASP A 166 -21.36 -17.22 0.95
C ASP A 166 -20.67 -18.19 1.95
N LEU A 167 -19.43 -17.89 2.35
CA LEU A 167 -18.72 -18.67 3.38
C LEU A 167 -19.34 -18.52 4.75
N ALA A 168 -19.72 -17.29 5.13
CA ALA A 168 -20.38 -16.99 6.39
C ALA A 168 -21.74 -17.73 6.49
N GLU A 169 -22.53 -17.78 5.42
CA GLU A 169 -23.79 -18.51 5.37
C GLU A 169 -23.57 -20.03 5.49
N GLN A 170 -22.54 -20.58 4.84
CA GLN A 170 -22.20 -21.99 4.98
C GLN A 170 -21.78 -22.34 6.43
N LEU A 171 -20.97 -21.47 7.07
CA LEU A 171 -20.59 -21.64 8.48
C LEU A 171 -21.80 -21.55 9.41
N LEU A 172 -22.68 -20.58 9.19
CA LEU A 172 -23.90 -20.43 9.97
C LEU A 172 -24.80 -21.66 9.84
N THR A 173 -24.97 -22.17 8.63
CA THR A 173 -25.74 -23.38 8.36
C THR A 173 -25.15 -24.59 9.09
N LEU A 174 -23.83 -24.78 9.03
CA LEU A 174 -23.15 -25.87 9.72
C LEU A 174 -23.28 -25.73 11.23
N ARG A 175 -23.12 -24.52 11.77
CA ARG A 175 -23.26 -24.22 13.19
C ARG A 175 -24.69 -24.55 13.68
N MET A 176 -25.72 -24.13 12.93
CA MET A 176 -27.12 -24.43 13.27
C MET A 176 -27.39 -25.95 13.37
N LEU A 177 -26.78 -26.73 12.48
CA LEU A 177 -26.88 -28.21 12.52
C LEU A 177 -26.23 -28.78 13.79
N VAL A 178 -25.08 -28.23 14.21
CA VAL A 178 -24.38 -28.66 15.43
C VAL A 178 -25.17 -28.26 16.67
N GLU A 179 -25.66 -27.03 16.75
CA GLU A 179 -26.48 -26.52 17.87
C GLU A 179 -27.79 -27.32 17.98
N ALA A 180 -28.45 -27.67 16.89
CA ALA A 180 -29.63 -28.53 16.90
C ALA A 180 -29.33 -29.93 17.49
N THR A 181 -28.13 -30.49 17.23
CA THR A 181 -27.70 -31.76 17.83
C THR A 181 -27.49 -31.64 19.35
N LEU A 182 -26.98 -30.49 19.82
CA LEU A 182 -26.78 -30.22 21.24
C LEU A 182 -28.09 -30.03 21.98
N ASP A 183 -29.07 -29.37 21.33
CA ASP A 183 -30.38 -29.07 21.95
C ASP A 183 -31.31 -30.30 22.04
N PHE A 184 -31.13 -31.29 21.17
CA PHE A 184 -31.99 -32.50 21.10
C PHE A 184 -31.19 -33.80 21.22
N PRO A 185 -30.50 -34.04 22.34
CA PRO A 185 -29.61 -35.21 22.52
C PRO A 185 -30.37 -36.55 22.62
N GLU A 186 -31.69 -36.52 22.84
CA GLU A 186 -32.54 -37.73 22.98
C GLU A 186 -33.01 -38.31 21.64
N GLU A 187 -32.83 -37.58 20.53
CA GLU A 187 -33.11 -38.11 19.20
C GLU A 187 -31.92 -38.98 18.75
N GLU A 188 -32.14 -40.32 18.64
CA GLU A 188 -31.13 -41.33 18.17
C GLU A 188 -30.64 -41.08 16.71
N ILE A 189 -30.82 -39.88 16.21
CA ILE A 189 -30.42 -39.49 14.85
C ILE A 189 -29.04 -38.83 14.93
N ASP A 190 -28.01 -39.50 14.45
CA ASP A 190 -26.72 -38.89 14.23
C ASP A 190 -26.83 -37.83 13.11
N PHE A 191 -27.33 -36.64 13.51
CA PHE A 191 -27.50 -35.49 12.60
C PHE A 191 -26.18 -35.09 11.97
N LEU A 192 -25.04 -35.25 12.67
CA LEU A 192 -23.73 -34.90 12.16
C LEU A 192 -23.28 -35.80 11.02
N GLN A 193 -23.51 -37.13 11.14
CA GLN A 193 -23.20 -38.06 10.07
C GLN A 193 -24.15 -37.90 8.87
N LYS A 194 -25.46 -37.77 9.13
CA LYS A 194 -26.45 -37.56 8.06
C LYS A 194 -26.28 -36.22 7.34
N ALA A 195 -25.87 -35.17 8.05
CA ALA A 195 -25.62 -33.85 7.50
C ALA A 195 -24.25 -33.72 6.85
N ASP A 196 -23.39 -34.75 6.89
CA ASP A 196 -22.02 -34.70 6.38
C ASP A 196 -21.24 -33.49 6.96
N ALA A 197 -21.29 -33.30 8.29
CA ALA A 197 -20.69 -32.13 8.94
C ALA A 197 -19.19 -32.02 8.66
N ALA A 198 -18.45 -33.13 8.74
CA ALA A 198 -17.03 -33.18 8.44
C ALA A 198 -16.72 -32.84 6.97
N GLY A 199 -17.53 -33.36 6.03
CA GLY A 199 -17.37 -33.04 4.61
C GLY A 199 -17.76 -31.60 4.27
N ARG A 200 -18.76 -31.02 4.96
CA ARG A 200 -19.07 -29.59 4.83
C ARG A 200 -17.95 -28.72 5.36
N LEU A 201 -17.42 -29.03 6.55
CA LEU A 201 -16.30 -28.33 7.15
C LEU A 201 -15.06 -28.34 6.23
N ALA A 202 -14.73 -29.51 5.65
CA ALA A 202 -13.62 -29.65 4.71
C ALA A 202 -13.79 -28.80 3.46
N ARG A 203 -15.01 -28.70 2.90
CA ARG A 203 -15.30 -27.85 1.75
C ARG A 203 -15.19 -26.36 2.08
N ILE A 204 -15.63 -25.95 3.27
CA ILE A 204 -15.50 -24.57 3.74
C ILE A 204 -14.02 -24.21 3.92
N ASP A 205 -13.25 -25.09 4.57
CA ASP A 205 -11.79 -24.90 4.77
C ASP A 205 -11.03 -24.77 3.45
N ASP A 206 -11.30 -25.66 2.48
CA ASP A 206 -10.68 -25.62 1.15
C ASP A 206 -11.05 -24.33 0.37
N THR A 207 -12.30 -23.88 0.48
CA THR A 207 -12.74 -22.64 -0.16
C THR A 207 -12.11 -21.41 0.51
N LEU A 208 -12.01 -21.40 1.85
CA LEU A 208 -11.39 -20.32 2.59
C LEU A 208 -9.89 -20.22 2.32
N ARG A 209 -9.16 -21.36 2.18
CA ARG A 209 -7.74 -21.37 1.80
C ARG A 209 -7.53 -20.76 0.42
N ARG A 210 -8.29 -21.17 -0.58
CA ARG A 210 -8.22 -20.58 -1.93
C ARG A 210 -8.51 -19.09 -1.93
N LEU A 211 -9.48 -18.66 -1.11
CA LEU A 211 -9.81 -17.25 -0.95
C LEU A 211 -8.66 -16.47 -0.29
N PHE A 212 -8.02 -17.05 0.73
CA PHE A 212 -6.86 -16.48 1.40
C PHE A 212 -5.69 -16.27 0.43
N ASP A 213 -5.37 -17.28 -0.39
CA ASP A 213 -4.29 -17.18 -1.39
C ASP A 213 -4.57 -16.08 -2.43
N THR A 214 -5.81 -15.97 -2.88
CA THR A 214 -6.24 -14.90 -3.80
C THR A 214 -6.15 -13.53 -3.13
N ALA A 215 -6.58 -13.42 -1.87
CA ALA A 215 -6.51 -12.19 -1.09
C ALA A 215 -5.05 -11.72 -0.85
N GLN A 216 -4.13 -12.67 -0.62
CA GLN A 216 -2.70 -12.35 -0.51
C GLN A 216 -2.15 -11.71 -1.79
N SER A 217 -2.49 -12.28 -2.95
CA SER A 217 -2.09 -11.71 -4.25
C SER A 217 -2.69 -10.31 -4.45
N GLY A 218 -3.94 -10.11 -4.07
CA GLY A 218 -4.62 -8.81 -4.13
C GLY A 218 -4.05 -7.75 -3.20
N ALA A 219 -3.60 -8.14 -2.01
CA ALA A 219 -2.94 -7.23 -1.07
C ALA A 219 -1.61 -6.70 -1.65
N ARG A 220 -0.84 -7.55 -2.33
CA ARG A 220 0.39 -7.16 -3.01
C ARG A 220 0.16 -6.23 -4.20
N LEU A 221 -0.93 -6.43 -4.98
CA LEU A 221 -1.32 -5.50 -6.04
C LEU A 221 -1.65 -4.10 -5.51
N ARG A 222 -2.15 -4.00 -4.28
CA ARG A 222 -2.46 -2.73 -3.63
C ARG A 222 -1.21 -2.04 -3.07
N GLN A 223 -0.42 -2.75 -2.29
CA GLN A 223 0.73 -2.19 -1.58
C GLN A 223 1.95 -2.02 -2.50
N GLY A 224 2.04 -2.84 -3.55
CA GLY A 224 3.24 -3.02 -4.34
C GLY A 224 4.28 -3.87 -3.60
N LEU A 225 5.38 -4.17 -4.29
CA LEU A 225 6.54 -4.84 -3.72
C LEU A 225 7.60 -3.80 -3.35
N ASN A 226 7.98 -3.72 -2.08
CA ASN A 226 9.00 -2.79 -1.60
C ASN A 226 10.40 -3.38 -1.82
N VAL A 227 11.17 -2.79 -2.72
CA VAL A 227 12.49 -3.25 -3.14
C VAL A 227 13.55 -2.23 -2.75
N VAL A 228 14.42 -2.59 -1.84
CA VAL A 228 15.57 -1.77 -1.43
C VAL A 228 16.77 -2.10 -2.32
N LEU A 229 17.35 -1.09 -2.96
CA LEU A 229 18.56 -1.22 -3.78
C LEU A 229 19.78 -0.79 -2.98
N THR A 230 20.71 -1.72 -2.71
CA THR A 230 21.99 -1.46 -2.06
C THR A 230 23.16 -1.69 -3.01
N GLY A 231 24.31 -1.15 -2.70
CA GLY A 231 25.55 -1.34 -3.48
C GLY A 231 26.37 -0.06 -3.61
N ALA A 232 27.62 -0.22 -4.01
CA ALA A 232 28.60 0.85 -4.17
C ALA A 232 28.13 1.96 -5.14
N PRO A 233 28.70 3.16 -5.08
CA PRO A 233 28.52 4.16 -6.13
C PRO A 233 28.97 3.59 -7.49
N ASN A 234 28.28 3.97 -8.57
CA ASN A 234 28.60 3.59 -9.95
C ASN A 234 28.42 2.10 -10.32
N VAL A 235 27.87 1.24 -9.45
CA VAL A 235 27.52 -0.15 -9.82
C VAL A 235 26.34 -0.23 -10.79
N GLY A 236 25.67 0.92 -11.04
CA GLY A 236 24.60 1.04 -12.04
C GLY A 236 23.19 0.99 -11.47
N LYS A 237 22.98 1.42 -10.20
CA LYS A 237 21.63 1.51 -9.59
C LYS A 237 20.66 2.31 -10.46
N SER A 238 20.98 3.56 -10.80
CA SER A 238 20.14 4.40 -11.65
C SER A 238 19.95 3.85 -13.07
N SER A 239 20.97 3.16 -13.62
CA SER A 239 20.84 2.49 -14.92
C SER A 239 19.88 1.30 -14.86
N LEU A 240 19.90 0.55 -13.76
CA LEU A 240 18.96 -0.55 -13.52
C LEU A 240 17.52 -0.02 -13.35
N LEU A 241 17.35 1.07 -12.59
CA LEU A 241 16.06 1.74 -12.43
C LEU A 241 15.49 2.15 -13.79
N ASN A 242 16.28 2.83 -14.61
CA ASN A 242 15.89 3.25 -15.97
C ASN A 242 15.57 2.06 -16.89
N ALA A 243 16.33 0.97 -16.78
CA ALA A 243 16.09 -0.25 -17.58
C ALA A 243 14.82 -0.99 -17.16
N LEU A 244 14.46 -0.94 -15.87
CA LEU A 244 13.22 -1.49 -15.36
C LEU A 244 12.02 -0.60 -15.72
N ALA A 245 12.16 0.73 -15.60
CA ALA A 245 11.11 1.70 -15.92
C ALA A 245 10.85 1.83 -17.43
N GLY A 246 11.84 1.56 -18.27
CA GLY A 246 11.77 1.80 -19.73
C GLY A 246 10.78 0.92 -20.50
N ALA A 247 10.10 -0.04 -19.89
CA ALA A 247 9.12 -0.89 -20.56
C ALA A 247 7.66 -0.55 -20.23
N GLU A 248 7.36 -0.08 -19.02
CA GLU A 248 6.01 0.39 -18.63
C GLU A 248 6.15 1.42 -17.50
N VAL A 249 6.18 2.69 -17.87
CA VAL A 249 6.11 3.77 -16.86
C VAL A 249 4.74 3.68 -16.19
N ALA A 250 4.72 3.37 -14.88
CA ALA A 250 3.54 3.60 -14.09
C ALA A 250 3.09 5.06 -14.33
N ILE A 251 1.81 5.28 -14.54
CA ILE A 251 1.26 6.63 -14.67
C ILE A 251 1.44 7.31 -13.31
N VAL A 252 2.63 7.86 -13.09
CA VAL A 252 2.89 8.67 -11.90
C VAL A 252 2.11 9.96 -12.09
N THR A 253 0.90 10.02 -11.57
CA THR A 253 0.20 11.29 -11.41
C THR A 253 1.01 12.12 -10.41
N PRO A 254 1.61 13.26 -10.84
CA PRO A 254 2.30 14.13 -9.90
C PRO A 254 1.23 14.74 -9.00
N ILE A 255 1.12 14.24 -7.77
CA ILE A 255 0.38 14.92 -6.72
C ILE A 255 1.15 16.21 -6.46
N ALA A 256 0.54 17.35 -6.81
CA ALA A 256 1.14 18.66 -6.64
C ALA A 256 1.53 18.85 -5.15
N GLY A 257 2.83 18.96 -4.88
CA GLY A 257 3.38 19.15 -3.53
C GLY A 257 4.42 18.11 -3.09
N THR A 258 4.60 16.98 -3.82
CA THR A 258 5.50 15.89 -3.40
C THR A 258 6.83 15.82 -4.17
N THR A 259 7.13 16.80 -5.04
CA THR A 259 8.27 16.75 -5.97
C THR A 259 9.65 16.98 -5.35
N ARG A 260 9.76 17.30 -4.05
CA ARG A 260 11.04 17.49 -3.35
C ARG A 260 11.46 16.34 -2.41
N ASP A 261 10.56 15.35 -2.17
CA ASP A 261 10.75 14.32 -1.14
C ASP A 261 10.65 12.88 -1.70
N ARG A 262 10.99 12.62 -2.98
CA ARG A 262 10.89 11.27 -3.55
C ARG A 262 12.06 10.40 -3.09
N VAL A 263 11.82 9.65 -2.03
CA VAL A 263 12.67 8.53 -1.56
C VAL A 263 12.30 7.23 -2.29
N ILE A 264 11.06 7.15 -2.83
CA ILE A 264 10.51 5.98 -3.50
C ILE A 264 10.23 6.30 -4.97
N GLU A 265 10.78 5.50 -5.87
CA GLU A 265 10.42 5.50 -7.30
C GLU A 265 9.49 4.31 -7.56
N GLN A 266 8.28 4.58 -8.04
CA GLN A 266 7.30 3.55 -8.33
C GLN A 266 7.30 3.21 -9.82
N ILE A 267 7.52 1.95 -10.14
CA ILE A 267 7.41 1.39 -11.50
C ILE A 267 6.31 0.34 -11.54
N SER A 268 5.86 -0.02 -12.74
CA SER A 268 4.93 -1.14 -12.95
C SER A 268 5.63 -2.25 -13.71
N ILE A 269 5.53 -3.49 -13.22
CA ILE A 269 5.98 -4.68 -13.95
C ILE A 269 4.75 -5.57 -14.13
N GLU A 270 4.28 -5.72 -15.37
CA GLU A 270 3.07 -6.48 -15.72
C GLU A 270 1.84 -6.11 -14.87
N GLY A 271 1.71 -4.82 -14.55
CA GLY A 271 0.61 -4.31 -13.74
C GLY A 271 0.81 -4.40 -12.22
N VAL A 272 1.89 -5.01 -11.74
CA VAL A 272 2.25 -5.04 -10.31
C VAL A 272 3.07 -3.79 -9.98
N PRO A 273 2.65 -2.99 -8.98
CA PRO A 273 3.46 -1.86 -8.51
C PRO A 273 4.74 -2.36 -7.83
N ILE A 274 5.88 -1.80 -8.20
CA ILE A 274 7.16 -2.04 -7.54
C ILE A 274 7.67 -0.71 -6.99
N ASN A 275 7.81 -0.63 -5.69
CA ASN A 275 8.30 0.54 -4.97
C ASN A 275 9.81 0.40 -4.79
N LEU A 276 10.59 1.13 -5.55
CA LEU A 276 12.05 1.09 -5.52
C LEU A 276 12.56 2.15 -4.54
N ILE A 277 13.24 1.70 -3.49
CA ILE A 277 13.79 2.54 -2.43
C ILE A 277 15.27 2.71 -2.71
N ASP A 278 15.69 3.92 -3.14
CA ASP A 278 17.09 4.21 -3.41
C ASP A 278 17.82 4.64 -2.13
N THR A 279 18.86 3.89 -1.79
CA THR A 279 19.70 4.15 -0.62
C THR A 279 20.81 5.18 -0.87
N ALA A 280 20.93 5.71 -2.08
CA ALA A 280 21.98 6.68 -2.45
C ALA A 280 21.89 8.00 -1.64
N GLY A 281 20.71 8.34 -1.14
CA GLY A 281 20.45 9.51 -0.29
C GLY A 281 20.76 9.33 1.20
N LEU A 282 21.12 8.13 1.66
CA LEU A 282 21.43 7.85 3.06
C LEU A 282 22.87 8.32 3.41
N ARG A 283 23.05 9.63 3.47
CA ARG A 283 24.34 10.24 3.88
C ARG A 283 24.14 10.99 5.18
N ASP A 284 25.18 11.00 6.02
CA ASP A 284 25.17 11.87 7.20
C ASP A 284 25.11 13.32 6.76
N THR A 285 24.14 14.05 7.25
CA THR A 285 23.90 15.47 6.95
C THR A 285 23.52 16.21 8.20
N ASP A 286 23.88 17.47 8.26
CA ASP A 286 23.46 18.38 9.33
C ASP A 286 22.19 19.16 8.99
N ASP A 287 21.74 19.10 7.73
CA ASP A 287 20.53 19.78 7.27
C ASP A 287 19.27 19.13 7.88
N PRO A 288 18.43 19.91 8.61
CA PRO A 288 17.20 19.39 9.23
C PRO A 288 16.21 18.81 8.23
N VAL A 289 16.15 19.34 7.00
CA VAL A 289 15.23 18.87 5.95
C VAL A 289 15.70 17.52 5.38
N GLU A 290 17.01 17.38 5.14
CA GLU A 290 17.59 16.11 4.70
C GLU A 290 17.47 15.03 5.79
N LYS A 291 17.61 15.38 7.08
CA LYS A 291 17.39 14.44 8.20
C LYS A 291 16.00 13.83 8.20
N ILE A 292 14.96 14.61 7.88
CA ILE A 292 13.59 14.10 7.75
C ILE A 292 13.48 13.12 6.58
N GLY A 293 14.11 13.42 5.44
CA GLY A 293 14.18 12.52 4.30
C GLY A 293 14.85 11.19 4.62
N ILE A 294 15.99 11.25 5.33
CA ILE A 294 16.72 10.06 5.79
C ILE A 294 15.88 9.20 6.75
N GLN A 295 15.19 9.82 7.71
CA GLN A 295 14.29 9.09 8.62
C GLN A 295 13.15 8.37 7.87
N ARG A 296 12.57 9.01 6.85
CA ARG A 296 11.56 8.38 5.99
C ARG A 296 12.13 7.20 5.23
N THR A 297 13.34 7.32 4.66
CA THR A 297 14.02 6.21 3.96
C THR A 297 14.22 5.02 4.89
N TRP A 298 14.64 5.24 6.14
CA TRP A 298 14.78 4.16 7.12
C TRP A 298 13.45 3.49 7.46
N ALA A 299 12.37 4.25 7.60
CA ALA A 299 11.04 3.70 7.85
C ALA A 299 10.53 2.84 6.68
N GLU A 300 10.92 3.16 5.43
CA GLU A 300 10.57 2.33 4.27
C GLU A 300 11.47 1.08 4.14
N ILE A 301 12.74 1.16 4.55
CA ILE A 301 13.64 0.00 4.62
C ILE A 301 13.11 -1.04 5.62
N GLU A 302 12.52 -0.60 6.74
CA GLU A 302 11.91 -1.49 7.73
C GLU A 302 10.67 -2.24 7.21
N LYS A 303 10.11 -1.82 6.06
CA LYS A 303 8.98 -2.48 5.37
C LYS A 303 9.40 -3.23 4.11
N ALA A 304 10.70 -3.39 3.87
CA ALA A 304 11.20 -4.00 2.65
C ALA A 304 10.76 -5.47 2.52
N ASP A 305 10.27 -5.82 1.34
CA ASP A 305 9.98 -7.21 0.94
C ASP A 305 11.20 -7.87 0.30
N VAL A 306 12.03 -7.06 -0.38
CA VAL A 306 13.22 -7.52 -1.10
C VAL A 306 14.37 -6.56 -0.88
N VAL A 307 15.55 -7.10 -0.60
CA VAL A 307 16.83 -6.37 -0.65
C VAL A 307 17.63 -6.87 -1.83
N VAL A 308 18.01 -5.94 -2.70
CA VAL A 308 18.83 -6.21 -3.88
C VAL A 308 20.23 -5.66 -3.67
N HIS A 309 21.20 -6.53 -3.48
CA HIS A 309 22.62 -6.19 -3.41
C HIS A 309 23.18 -6.11 -4.82
N LEU A 310 23.39 -4.89 -5.31
CA LEU A 310 23.91 -4.65 -6.65
C LEU A 310 25.44 -4.57 -6.63
N ARG A 311 26.11 -5.42 -7.41
CA ARG A 311 27.56 -5.45 -7.61
C ARG A 311 27.90 -5.29 -9.08
N ALA A 312 29.06 -4.72 -9.38
CA ALA A 312 29.54 -4.58 -10.73
C ALA A 312 30.47 -5.75 -11.11
N ALA A 313 30.25 -6.37 -12.27
CA ALA A 313 31.04 -7.52 -12.73
C ALA A 313 32.51 -7.18 -12.94
N ASP A 314 32.82 -5.95 -13.38
CA ASP A 314 34.17 -5.43 -13.58
C ASP A 314 34.96 -5.22 -12.26
N GLU A 315 34.29 -4.96 -11.15
CA GLU A 315 34.91 -4.85 -9.82
C GLU A 315 35.24 -6.24 -9.27
N LEU A 316 34.34 -7.20 -9.39
CA LEU A 316 34.56 -8.58 -8.94
C LEU A 316 35.72 -9.24 -9.70
N ALA A 317 35.86 -8.99 -11.02
CA ALA A 317 36.94 -9.52 -11.82
C ALA A 317 38.33 -8.92 -11.47
N ARG A 318 38.39 -7.74 -10.85
CA ARG A 318 39.63 -7.11 -10.37
C ARG A 318 40.08 -7.64 -9.02
N ASP A 319 39.15 -7.92 -8.13
CA ASP A 319 39.45 -8.48 -6.80
C ASP A 319 40.05 -9.89 -6.93
N ASP A 320 39.54 -10.74 -7.81
CA ASP A 320 40.09 -12.07 -8.09
C ASP A 320 41.48 -12.00 -8.75
N GLY A 321 41.74 -10.98 -9.57
CA GLY A 321 43.05 -10.78 -10.23
C GLY A 321 44.18 -10.34 -9.28
N ASN A 322 43.85 -9.74 -8.16
CA ASN A 322 44.83 -9.23 -7.18
C ASN A 322 45.25 -10.27 -6.12
N GLN A 323 44.54 -11.37 -5.99
CA GLN A 323 44.88 -12.48 -5.06
C GLN A 323 45.89 -13.48 -5.68
N VAL A 324 46.11 -13.45 -7.00
CA VAL A 324 46.98 -14.43 -7.68
C VAL A 324 48.45 -13.93 -7.83
N SER A 325 48.78 -12.68 -7.51
CA SER A 325 50.10 -12.09 -7.75
C SER A 325 51.07 -12.03 -6.56
N ASP A 326 50.71 -12.56 -5.37
CA ASP A 326 51.63 -12.52 -4.19
C ASP A 326 52.11 -13.92 -3.76
N GLY A 327 52.53 -14.73 -4.70
CA GLY A 327 53.08 -16.06 -4.44
C GLY A 327 54.40 -16.35 -5.12
N THR A 328 55.40 -15.46 -5.08
CA THR A 328 56.85 -15.85 -5.23
C THR A 328 57.76 -14.65 -4.97
N GLY A 329 58.46 -14.62 -3.83
CA GLY A 329 59.53 -13.68 -3.55
C GLY A 329 60.09 -13.83 -2.15
N GLN A 330 61.05 -14.73 -1.98
CA GLN A 330 61.90 -14.87 -0.80
C GLN A 330 62.68 -13.59 -0.49
N GLY A 331 62.76 -13.18 0.79
CA GLY A 331 63.87 -12.33 1.22
C GLY A 331 63.68 -11.58 2.50
N ASN A 332 64.17 -12.19 3.57
CA ASN A 332 64.82 -11.59 4.76
C ASN A 332 64.34 -10.32 5.48
N GLY A 333 63.82 -10.54 6.62
CA GLY A 333 64.22 -10.01 7.93
C GLY A 333 64.36 -8.51 8.14
N LYS A 334 63.47 -7.95 9.01
CA LYS A 334 63.81 -7.27 10.27
C LYS A 334 62.56 -6.80 10.99
N LYS A 335 62.42 -7.25 12.22
CA LYS A 335 61.45 -6.75 13.19
C LYS A 335 61.77 -5.29 13.55
N ALA A 336 60.77 -4.42 13.58
CA ALA A 336 60.81 -3.17 14.32
C ALA A 336 59.55 -3.02 15.16
N VAL A 337 59.76 -2.79 16.45
CA VAL A 337 58.76 -2.64 17.54
C VAL A 337 58.29 -1.17 17.54
N PRO A 338 57.07 -0.82 17.90
CA PRO A 338 56.62 0.56 17.95
C PRO A 338 57.04 1.25 19.22
N ALA A 339 57.54 2.48 19.06
CA ALA A 339 57.92 3.39 20.16
C ALA A 339 56.71 4.22 20.60
N ILE A 340 56.55 4.26 21.90
CA ILE A 340 55.67 5.13 22.71
C ILE A 340 56.27 6.52 22.75
N ILE A 341 55.48 7.59 22.54
CA ILE A 341 55.87 8.98 22.79
C ILE A 341 54.93 9.59 23.81
N PRO A 342 55.41 10.24 24.87
CA PRO A 342 54.58 10.92 25.87
C PRO A 342 54.29 12.39 25.51
N ALA A 343 53.23 12.91 26.12
CA ALA A 343 52.81 14.30 26.08
C ALA A 343 53.80 15.21 26.81
N ASP A 344 54.07 16.43 26.33
CA ASP A 344 53.99 17.61 27.18
C ASP A 344 53.98 18.97 26.40
N ALA A 345 53.30 19.89 26.99
CA ALA A 345 53.07 21.30 27.05
C ALA A 345 53.96 22.30 26.27
N GLY A 346 53.31 23.39 25.77
CA GLY A 346 53.88 24.71 25.95
C GLY A 346 53.72 25.75 24.83
N THR A 347 52.77 26.65 24.99
CA THR A 347 52.82 28.11 24.72
C THR A 347 53.12 28.70 23.33
N GLY A 348 52.14 29.43 22.76
CA GLY A 348 52.32 30.88 22.47
C GLY A 348 52.44 31.30 21.00
N SER A 349 51.48 32.12 20.59
CA SER A 349 51.52 33.28 19.67
C SER A 349 50.78 33.12 18.31
N SER A 350 49.74 33.95 18.17
CA SER A 350 49.01 34.34 16.96
C SER A 350 49.79 35.42 16.17
N PRO A 351 49.27 35.96 15.04
CA PRO A 351 48.60 35.37 13.86
C PRO A 351 49.22 35.83 12.52
N GLU A 352 49.00 35.11 11.43
CA GLU A 352 49.06 35.73 10.10
C GLU A 352 48.12 35.00 9.13
N GLN A 353 47.34 35.81 8.42
CA GLN A 353 46.38 35.47 7.42
C GLN A 353 47.00 34.76 6.22
N ARG A 354 46.48 33.62 5.84
CA ARG A 354 46.50 33.15 4.43
C ARG A 354 45.18 32.51 4.08
N SER A 355 44.50 33.15 3.11
CA SER A 355 43.38 32.63 2.34
C SER A 355 43.76 31.29 1.67
N GLY A 356 43.12 30.22 2.09
CA GLY A 356 43.21 28.90 1.49
C GLY A 356 41.81 28.33 1.35
N GLN A 357 41.40 28.10 0.09
CA GLN A 357 40.17 27.48 -0.31
C GLN A 357 39.99 26.16 0.47
N GLY A 358 38.97 26.10 1.31
CA GLY A 358 38.57 24.89 2.00
C GLY A 358 37.84 23.95 1.05
N GLN A 359 38.52 22.95 0.54
CA GLN A 359 37.88 21.73 0.08
C GLN A 359 37.39 21.00 1.32
N THR A 360 36.09 21.07 1.58
CA THR A 360 35.40 20.15 2.48
C THR A 360 35.37 18.76 1.85
N GLY A 361 36.44 18.00 2.05
CA GLY A 361 36.49 16.59 1.74
C GLY A 361 35.58 15.84 2.70
N SER A 362 34.37 15.49 2.28
CA SER A 362 33.55 14.51 2.97
C SER A 362 34.33 13.18 3.01
N ALA A 363 34.45 12.61 4.23
CA ALA A 363 35.04 11.29 4.41
C ALA A 363 34.40 10.26 3.45
N PRO A 364 35.16 9.32 2.87
CA PRO A 364 34.59 8.29 2.00
C PRO A 364 33.53 7.52 2.80
N LEU A 365 32.33 7.42 2.23
CA LEU A 365 31.25 6.61 2.80
C LEU A 365 31.74 5.19 3.01
N ASP A 366 31.72 4.72 4.23
CA ASP A 366 31.98 3.32 4.58
C ASP A 366 30.74 2.50 4.14
N ILE A 367 30.75 2.05 2.89
CA ILE A 367 29.65 1.31 2.26
C ILE A 367 29.30 0.06 3.05
N SER A 368 30.32 -0.61 3.60
CA SER A 368 30.13 -1.82 4.40
C SER A 368 29.34 -1.53 5.68
N ARG A 369 29.56 -0.36 6.30
CA ARG A 369 28.76 0.08 7.47
C ARG A 369 27.33 0.41 7.10
N LEU A 370 27.09 1.04 5.95
CA LEU A 370 25.76 1.36 5.47
C LEU A 370 24.98 0.08 5.14
N GLU A 371 25.59 -0.86 4.43
CA GLU A 371 24.98 -2.15 4.11
C GLU A 371 24.66 -2.95 5.38
N ALA A 372 25.57 -3.00 6.36
CA ALA A 372 25.32 -3.62 7.65
C ALA A 372 24.17 -2.95 8.44
N ALA A 373 24.07 -1.61 8.38
CA ALA A 373 22.99 -0.87 9.03
C ALA A 373 21.63 -1.14 8.36
N ILE A 374 21.59 -1.29 7.03
CA ILE A 374 20.39 -1.68 6.26
C ILE A 374 19.98 -3.11 6.65
N GLU A 375 20.92 -4.05 6.60
CA GLU A 375 20.65 -5.46 6.95
C GLU A 375 20.13 -5.63 8.38
N ALA A 376 20.61 -4.81 9.33
CA ALA A 376 20.15 -4.86 10.71
C ALA A 376 18.70 -4.38 10.91
N ARG A 377 18.14 -3.62 9.95
CA ARG A 377 16.78 -3.05 10.04
C ARG A 377 15.77 -3.73 9.11
N VAL A 378 16.25 -4.41 8.07
CA VAL A 378 15.40 -5.14 7.13
C VAL A 378 14.70 -6.30 7.84
N PRO A 379 13.40 -6.54 7.60
CA PRO A 379 12.69 -7.66 8.16
C PRO A 379 13.38 -9.00 7.88
N ALA A 380 13.35 -9.93 8.82
CA ALA A 380 13.91 -11.27 8.64
C ALA A 380 13.20 -12.04 7.50
N SER A 381 11.93 -11.72 7.24
CA SER A 381 11.12 -12.28 6.16
C SER A 381 11.47 -11.76 4.77
N ALA A 382 12.20 -10.63 4.67
CA ALA A 382 12.56 -10.05 3.38
C ALA A 382 13.47 -10.98 2.58
N ARG A 383 13.21 -11.11 1.27
CA ARG A 383 14.06 -11.88 0.35
C ARG A 383 15.33 -11.10 0.03
N ARG A 384 16.45 -11.80 -0.04
CA ARG A 384 17.75 -11.23 -0.39
C ARG A 384 18.19 -11.72 -1.75
N LEU A 385 18.43 -10.78 -2.67
CA LEU A 385 18.90 -11.05 -4.03
C LEU A 385 20.26 -10.40 -4.26
N THR A 386 21.20 -11.13 -4.82
CA THR A 386 22.45 -10.56 -5.31
C THR A 386 22.36 -10.39 -6.82
N VAL A 387 22.52 -9.17 -7.30
CA VAL A 387 22.47 -8.84 -8.72
C VAL A 387 23.84 -8.37 -9.19
N ILE A 388 24.41 -9.10 -10.14
CA ILE A 388 25.69 -8.74 -10.79
C ILE A 388 25.36 -8.01 -12.08
N ASN A 389 25.62 -6.70 -12.08
CA ASN A 389 25.40 -5.81 -13.23
C ASN A 389 26.68 -5.63 -14.05
N LYS A 390 26.56 -5.02 -15.25
CA LYS A 390 27.65 -4.73 -16.19
C LYS A 390 28.33 -5.98 -16.74
N ILE A 391 27.63 -7.08 -16.91
CA ILE A 391 28.20 -8.30 -17.50
C ILE A 391 28.70 -8.10 -18.93
N ASP A 392 28.27 -7.05 -19.63
CA ASP A 392 28.74 -6.62 -20.96
C ASP A 392 30.19 -6.14 -20.95
N LEU A 393 30.78 -5.79 -19.81
CA LEU A 393 32.16 -5.34 -19.69
C LEU A 393 33.18 -6.49 -19.46
N VAL A 394 32.69 -7.70 -19.17
CA VAL A 394 33.54 -8.86 -18.89
C VAL A 394 33.47 -9.81 -20.08
N GLN A 395 34.56 -9.92 -20.84
CA GLN A 395 34.64 -10.80 -22.00
C GLN A 395 34.87 -12.26 -21.57
N GLY A 396 33.94 -13.16 -21.94
CA GLY A 396 34.07 -14.62 -21.85
C GLY A 396 33.21 -15.30 -20.82
N GLU A 397 32.18 -16.05 -21.28
CA GLU A 397 31.31 -16.88 -20.43
C GLU A 397 32.07 -17.94 -19.61
N GLY A 398 33.29 -18.32 -20.05
CA GLY A 398 34.12 -19.35 -19.37
C GLY A 398 34.85 -18.87 -18.11
N GLN A 399 35.19 -17.57 -18.02
CA GLN A 399 35.92 -17.03 -16.85
C GLN A 399 35.02 -16.68 -15.66
N LEU A 400 33.73 -16.38 -15.91
CA LEU A 400 32.76 -16.11 -14.84
C LEU A 400 32.31 -17.38 -14.09
N ALA A 401 32.50 -18.58 -14.68
CA ALA A 401 32.07 -19.82 -14.08
C ALA A 401 33.10 -20.46 -13.14
N SER A 402 34.39 -20.26 -13.36
CA SER A 402 35.46 -20.93 -12.61
C SER A 402 36.11 -20.09 -11.50
N GLY A 403 36.15 -18.75 -11.63
CA GLY A 403 36.77 -17.88 -10.62
C GLY A 403 35.83 -17.46 -9.47
N MET A 404 34.51 -17.47 -9.70
CA MET A 404 33.53 -16.96 -8.72
C MET A 404 33.04 -18.02 -7.72
N SER A 405 33.42 -19.30 -7.86
CA SER A 405 33.06 -20.35 -6.89
C SER A 405 33.81 -20.22 -5.56
N ASP A 406 35.03 -19.69 -5.54
CA ASP A 406 35.87 -19.66 -4.34
C ASP A 406 35.70 -18.39 -3.50
N GLY A 407 35.48 -17.23 -4.11
CA GLY A 407 35.24 -15.96 -3.39
C GLY A 407 33.86 -15.86 -2.72
N LEU A 408 32.84 -16.53 -3.27
CA LEU A 408 31.49 -16.58 -2.72
C LEU A 408 31.30 -17.64 -1.63
N SER A 409 32.25 -18.59 -1.49
CA SER A 409 32.20 -19.65 -0.48
C SER A 409 32.36 -19.14 0.96
N GLN A 410 32.87 -17.93 1.18
CA GLN A 410 32.97 -17.30 2.50
C GLN A 410 31.73 -16.51 2.91
N ALA A 411 30.81 -16.21 1.96
CA ALA A 411 29.52 -15.53 2.23
C ALA A 411 28.33 -16.48 2.34
N GLN A 412 28.56 -17.80 2.33
CA GLN A 412 27.52 -18.85 2.39
C GLN A 412 26.98 -19.06 3.82
N SER A 413 26.32 -18.07 4.40
CA SER A 413 25.46 -18.30 5.57
C SER A 413 24.01 -17.90 5.37
N SER A 414 23.57 -17.61 4.14
CA SER A 414 22.14 -17.46 3.82
C SER A 414 21.94 -17.66 2.31
N SER A 415 20.89 -18.36 1.93
CA SER A 415 20.47 -18.71 0.56
C SER A 415 20.15 -17.50 -0.31
N SER A 416 21.14 -16.67 -0.64
CA SER A 416 20.96 -15.54 -1.56
C SER A 416 21.06 -16.03 -3.02
N GLU A 417 20.00 -15.80 -3.77
CA GLU A 417 19.94 -16.13 -5.19
C GLU A 417 20.72 -15.08 -6.00
N ILE A 418 21.56 -15.53 -6.94
CA ILE A 418 22.42 -14.66 -7.74
C ILE A 418 21.83 -14.51 -9.14
N LEU A 419 21.59 -13.29 -9.57
CA LEU A 419 21.15 -12.93 -10.91
C LEU A 419 22.24 -12.12 -11.61
N ARG A 420 22.42 -12.35 -12.93
CA ARG A 420 23.41 -11.66 -13.76
C ARG A 420 22.69 -10.86 -14.84
N LEU A 421 23.04 -9.57 -14.99
CA LEU A 421 22.42 -8.70 -15.98
C LEU A 421 23.36 -7.59 -16.48
N SER A 422 22.97 -6.98 -17.57
CA SER A 422 23.50 -5.70 -18.02
C SER A 422 22.34 -4.70 -18.16
N ALA A 423 22.29 -3.71 -17.30
CA ALA A 423 21.30 -2.65 -17.38
C ALA A 423 21.44 -1.81 -18.67
N ARG A 424 22.64 -1.81 -19.29
CA ARG A 424 22.90 -1.07 -20.52
C ARG A 424 22.40 -1.78 -21.76
N THR A 425 22.59 -3.11 -21.86
CA THR A 425 22.22 -3.90 -23.04
C THR A 425 20.84 -4.54 -22.94
N GLY A 426 20.22 -4.55 -21.73
CA GLY A 426 18.97 -5.23 -21.44
C GLY A 426 19.12 -6.74 -21.17
N GLN A 427 20.32 -7.31 -21.33
CA GLN A 427 20.54 -8.73 -21.06
C GLN A 427 20.25 -9.06 -19.58
N GLY A 428 19.44 -10.10 -19.32
CA GLY A 428 19.09 -10.55 -17.97
C GLY A 428 18.02 -9.72 -17.25
N ILE A 429 17.61 -8.57 -17.77
CA ILE A 429 16.57 -7.72 -17.17
C ILE A 429 15.25 -8.47 -17.06
N GLU A 430 14.86 -9.21 -18.09
CA GLU A 430 13.61 -9.98 -18.08
C GLU A 430 13.60 -11.09 -17.01
N ALA A 431 14.72 -11.76 -16.79
CA ALA A 431 14.84 -12.74 -15.70
C ALA A 431 14.71 -12.08 -14.32
N PHE A 432 15.24 -10.88 -14.15
CA PHE A 432 15.10 -10.11 -12.91
C PHE A 432 13.66 -9.65 -12.70
N ARG A 433 12.95 -9.19 -13.73
CA ARG A 433 11.52 -8.84 -13.69
C ARG A 433 10.67 -10.02 -13.25
N ARG A 434 10.83 -11.19 -13.88
CA ARG A 434 10.13 -12.41 -13.50
C ARG A 434 10.37 -12.78 -12.05
N LYS A 435 11.62 -12.65 -11.60
CA LYS A 435 11.95 -12.93 -10.20
C LYS A 435 11.24 -12.02 -9.22
N LEU A 436 11.14 -10.72 -9.52
CA LEU A 436 10.37 -9.78 -8.69
C LEU A 436 8.87 -10.14 -8.69
N LEU A 437 8.30 -10.53 -9.83
CA LEU A 437 6.92 -10.99 -9.93
C LEU A 437 6.68 -12.28 -9.15
N ASP A 438 7.60 -13.25 -9.21
CA ASP A 438 7.52 -14.49 -8.44
C ASP A 438 7.54 -14.21 -6.93
N ILE A 439 8.41 -13.29 -6.46
CA ILE A 439 8.45 -12.87 -5.06
C ILE A 439 7.16 -12.14 -4.67
N ALA A 440 6.62 -11.31 -5.58
CA ALA A 440 5.30 -10.71 -5.40
C ALA A 440 4.16 -11.75 -5.37
N GLY A 441 4.42 -13.01 -5.73
CA GLY A 441 3.40 -14.07 -5.83
C GLY A 441 2.38 -13.79 -6.94
N PHE A 442 2.79 -13.03 -7.95
CA PHE A 442 1.95 -12.69 -9.09
C PHE A 442 2.18 -13.71 -10.22
N GLN A 443 1.09 -14.30 -10.67
CA GLN A 443 1.09 -15.17 -11.87
C GLN A 443 0.43 -14.42 -13.01
N PRO A 444 1.12 -14.20 -14.14
CA PRO A 444 0.53 -13.59 -15.32
C PRO A 444 -0.72 -14.35 -15.77
N GLY A 445 -1.83 -13.63 -16.00
CA GLY A 445 -3.07 -14.25 -16.45
C GLY A 445 -4.01 -14.75 -15.35
N GLN A 446 -3.72 -14.53 -14.07
CA GLN A 446 -4.67 -14.78 -12.99
C GLN A 446 -5.88 -13.84 -13.12
N GLU A 447 -6.96 -14.32 -13.75
CA GLU A 447 -8.24 -13.63 -13.78
C GLU A 447 -8.94 -13.76 -12.42
N GLY A 448 -9.60 -12.69 -11.97
CA GLY A 448 -10.43 -12.76 -10.75
C GLY A 448 -9.81 -12.17 -9.48
N VAL A 449 -8.58 -11.69 -9.51
CA VAL A 449 -7.95 -11.05 -8.33
C VAL A 449 -8.71 -9.78 -7.97
N PHE A 450 -9.06 -9.65 -6.69
CA PHE A 450 -9.66 -8.46 -6.06
C PHE A 450 -8.64 -7.84 -5.08
N ILE A 451 -8.79 -6.57 -4.74
CA ILE A 451 -7.93 -5.95 -3.73
C ILE A 451 -8.32 -6.44 -2.34
N ALA A 452 -7.30 -6.83 -1.56
CA ALA A 452 -7.44 -7.14 -0.15
C ALA A 452 -6.51 -6.24 0.69
N ARG A 453 -6.89 -6.02 1.95
CA ARG A 453 -6.11 -5.28 2.94
C ARG A 453 -5.58 -6.21 4.02
N GLU A 454 -4.58 -5.77 4.77
CA GLU A 454 -3.98 -6.55 5.85
C GLU A 454 -5.03 -7.02 6.88
N ARG A 455 -6.01 -6.17 7.21
CA ARG A 455 -7.11 -6.56 8.10
C ARG A 455 -7.93 -7.75 7.56
N HIS A 456 -8.10 -7.84 6.22
CA HIS A 456 -8.79 -8.96 5.58
C HIS A 456 -7.97 -10.24 5.70
N LEU A 457 -6.65 -10.16 5.44
CA LEU A 457 -5.74 -11.30 5.59
C LEU A 457 -5.71 -11.80 7.03
N HIS A 458 -5.69 -10.88 7.99
CA HIS A 458 -5.75 -11.23 9.41
C HIS A 458 -7.06 -11.96 9.77
N ALA A 459 -8.19 -11.42 9.35
CA ALA A 459 -9.50 -12.03 9.61
C ALA A 459 -9.66 -13.40 8.93
N LEU A 460 -9.18 -13.55 7.69
CA LEU A 460 -9.17 -14.84 6.99
C LEU A 460 -8.25 -15.86 7.69
N SER A 461 -7.06 -15.43 8.14
CA SER A 461 -6.12 -16.30 8.87
C SER A 461 -6.68 -16.76 10.21
N GLU A 462 -7.37 -15.85 10.93
CA GLU A 462 -8.06 -16.17 12.18
C GLU A 462 -9.19 -17.17 11.95
N ALA A 463 -10.01 -16.96 10.91
CA ALA A 463 -11.05 -17.91 10.53
C ALA A 463 -10.47 -19.31 10.18
N LEU A 464 -9.35 -19.35 9.42
CA LEU A 464 -8.65 -20.61 9.14
C LEU A 464 -8.17 -21.33 10.40
N THR A 465 -7.67 -20.58 11.39
CA THR A 465 -7.23 -21.14 12.66
C THR A 465 -8.40 -21.78 13.41
N HIS A 466 -9.54 -21.10 13.47
CA HIS A 466 -10.75 -21.65 14.07
C HIS A 466 -11.27 -22.88 13.34
N LEU A 467 -11.20 -22.92 11.98
CA LEU A 467 -11.58 -24.13 11.24
C LEU A 467 -10.64 -25.31 11.49
N GLN A 468 -9.33 -25.05 11.67
CA GLN A 468 -8.38 -26.09 12.04
C GLN A 468 -8.70 -26.70 13.42
N ASN A 469 -9.05 -25.85 14.40
CA ASN A 469 -9.50 -26.33 15.70
C ASN A 469 -10.83 -27.09 15.57
N ALA A 470 -11.77 -26.59 14.79
CA ALA A 470 -13.04 -27.26 14.51
C ALA A 470 -12.84 -28.66 13.92
N HIS A 471 -11.85 -28.85 13.02
CA HIS A 471 -11.49 -30.18 12.51
C HIS A 471 -11.01 -31.14 13.61
N GLN A 472 -10.29 -30.64 14.62
CA GLN A 472 -9.88 -31.46 15.76
C GLN A 472 -11.09 -31.86 16.61
N HIS A 473 -12.00 -30.94 16.86
CA HIS A 473 -13.19 -31.20 17.70
C HIS A 473 -14.19 -32.13 17.01
N VAL A 474 -14.43 -31.99 15.70
CA VAL A 474 -15.32 -32.90 14.97
C VAL A 474 -14.83 -34.34 15.00
N SER A 475 -13.51 -34.56 15.07
CA SER A 475 -12.92 -35.88 15.15
C SER A 475 -13.12 -36.57 16.52
N LEU A 476 -13.43 -35.80 17.58
CA LEU A 476 -13.70 -36.30 18.93
C LEU A 476 -15.18 -36.70 19.13
N GLY A 477 -16.02 -36.50 18.13
CA GLY A 477 -17.44 -36.84 18.15
C GLY A 477 -18.23 -36.03 19.19
N ASP A 478 -19.26 -36.64 19.77
CA ASP A 478 -20.23 -36.00 20.66
C ASP A 478 -19.62 -35.35 21.90
N GLN A 479 -18.39 -35.73 22.29
CA GLN A 479 -17.74 -35.20 23.49
C GLN A 479 -17.22 -33.76 23.36
N ALA A 480 -17.18 -33.21 22.15
CA ALA A 480 -16.62 -31.89 21.85
C ALA A 480 -17.53 -31.05 20.95
N LEU A 481 -18.83 -31.35 20.89
CA LEU A 481 -19.78 -30.62 20.02
C LEU A 481 -19.95 -29.15 20.40
N ASP A 482 -19.94 -28.85 21.68
CA ASP A 482 -19.98 -27.48 22.20
C ASP A 482 -18.75 -26.66 21.77
N LEU A 483 -17.57 -27.27 21.85
CA LEU A 483 -16.32 -26.66 21.36
C LEU A 483 -16.33 -26.51 19.84
N PHE A 484 -16.86 -27.51 19.13
CA PHE A 484 -17.02 -27.43 17.68
C PHE A 484 -17.95 -26.28 17.26
N ALA A 485 -19.10 -26.13 17.93
CA ALA A 485 -20.03 -25.01 17.68
C ALA A 485 -19.39 -23.65 17.97
N GLU A 486 -18.59 -23.55 19.05
CA GLU A 486 -17.89 -22.31 19.41
C GLU A 486 -16.82 -21.93 18.39
N GLU A 487 -16.03 -22.89 17.89
CA GLU A 487 -15.03 -22.61 16.85
C GLU A 487 -15.69 -22.15 15.53
N LEU A 488 -16.83 -22.74 15.14
CA LEU A 488 -17.62 -22.27 14.00
C LEU A 488 -18.16 -20.86 14.22
N ARG A 489 -18.61 -20.52 15.43
CA ARG A 489 -19.07 -19.18 15.79
C ARG A 489 -17.96 -18.15 15.67
N LEU A 490 -16.76 -18.47 16.16
CA LEU A 490 -15.59 -17.60 16.10
C LEU A 490 -15.11 -17.40 14.66
N ALA A 491 -15.07 -18.47 13.84
CA ALA A 491 -14.76 -18.37 12.43
C ALA A 491 -15.76 -17.47 11.68
N HIS A 492 -17.07 -17.64 11.93
CA HIS A 492 -18.12 -16.79 11.35
C HIS A 492 -17.95 -15.32 11.77
N GLN A 493 -17.65 -15.05 13.04
CA GLN A 493 -17.41 -13.70 13.54
C GLN A 493 -16.17 -13.05 12.89
N ALA A 494 -15.08 -13.83 12.69
CA ALA A 494 -13.90 -13.35 12.01
C ALA A 494 -14.21 -12.90 10.56
N LEU A 495 -14.99 -13.71 9.80
CA LEU A 495 -15.44 -13.35 8.45
C LEU A 495 -16.34 -12.11 8.45
N GLY A 496 -17.28 -11.99 9.40
CA GLY A 496 -18.19 -10.84 9.50
C GLY A 496 -17.48 -9.51 9.72
N ARG A 497 -16.28 -9.50 10.29
CA ARG A 497 -15.46 -8.28 10.42
C ARG A 497 -14.90 -7.78 9.07
N ILE A 498 -14.84 -8.62 8.05
CA ILE A 498 -14.36 -8.24 6.71
C ILE A 498 -15.36 -7.31 6.04
N THR A 499 -16.62 -7.72 5.95
CA THR A 499 -17.70 -6.96 5.29
C THR A 499 -18.33 -5.88 6.16
N GLY A 500 -18.06 -5.92 7.47
CA GLY A 500 -18.59 -4.95 8.42
C GLY A 500 -19.90 -5.37 9.08
N ALA A 501 -20.33 -6.61 8.90
CA ALA A 501 -21.50 -7.16 9.60
C ALA A 501 -21.30 -7.18 11.13
N VAL A 502 -20.05 -7.26 11.58
CA VAL A 502 -19.65 -7.18 12.99
C VAL A 502 -18.45 -6.23 13.09
N THR A 503 -18.69 -4.97 13.44
CA THR A 503 -17.61 -3.96 13.58
C THR A 503 -17.72 -3.20 14.89
N ALA A 504 -16.56 -2.83 15.44
CA ALA A 504 -16.47 -1.85 16.52
C ALA A 504 -16.39 -0.44 15.93
N ASP A 505 -17.04 0.55 16.57
CA ASP A 505 -17.05 1.97 16.15
C ASP A 505 -15.62 2.53 15.98
N ASP A 506 -14.68 2.14 16.84
CA ASP A 506 -13.27 2.57 16.75
C ASP A 506 -12.61 2.14 15.44
N LEU A 507 -12.93 0.95 14.92
CA LEU A 507 -12.40 0.46 13.66
C LEU A 507 -12.90 1.28 12.47
N LEU A 508 -14.16 1.65 12.45
CA LEU A 508 -14.75 2.51 11.43
C LEU A 508 -14.04 3.87 11.39
N GLY A 509 -13.84 4.49 12.56
CA GLY A 509 -13.11 5.76 12.67
C GLY A 509 -11.71 5.69 12.08
N VAL A 510 -10.95 4.62 12.34
CA VAL A 510 -9.59 4.43 11.77
C VAL A 510 -9.62 4.23 10.26
N ILE A 511 -10.59 3.46 9.74
CA ILE A 511 -10.70 3.22 8.30
C ILE A 511 -11.01 4.51 7.56
N PHE A 512 -12.06 5.24 7.98
CA PHE A 512 -12.53 6.42 7.26
C PHE A 512 -11.62 7.65 7.44
N SER A 513 -10.89 7.78 8.55
CA SER A 513 -9.93 8.88 8.74
C SER A 513 -8.80 8.94 7.70
N ARG A 514 -8.54 7.84 6.98
CA ARG A 514 -7.52 7.75 5.91
C ARG A 514 -8.03 8.18 4.54
N PHE A 515 -9.33 8.47 4.41
CA PHE A 515 -9.93 8.88 3.14
C PHE A 515 -9.73 10.38 2.89
N CYS A 516 -9.86 10.78 1.62
CA CYS A 516 -9.87 12.19 1.26
C CYS A 516 -11.17 12.88 1.73
N ILE A 517 -11.07 14.16 2.10
CA ILE A 517 -12.25 15.00 2.36
C ILE A 517 -13.07 15.11 1.08
N GLY A 518 -14.39 14.95 1.19
CA GLY A 518 -15.29 15.01 0.03
C GLY A 518 -15.66 13.64 -0.57
N LYS A 519 -15.14 12.56 0.04
CA LYS A 519 -15.48 11.16 -0.30
C LYS A 519 -15.89 10.36 0.91
#